data_7171e63e0944563e0d9b62ce9a01c3d4
#
_entry.id   7171e63e0944563e0d9b62ce9a01c3d4
#
_cell.length_a   1.000
_cell.length_b   1.000
_cell.length_c   1.000
_cell.angle_alpha   90.00
_cell.angle_beta   90.00
_cell.angle_gamma   90.00
#
_symmetry.space_group_name_H-M   'P 1'
#
loop_
_entity.id
_entity.type
_entity.pdbx_description
1 polymer ?
#
loop_
_entity_poly.entity_id
_entity_poly.type
_entity_poly.pdbx_seq_one_letter_code
_entity_poly.pdbx_strand_id
1 'polypeptide(L)'
;MKPAILLFILLFFTEQVHAQKKSGGYDPTVPKPTISEIAYGKHDRNVLDFWKAESDSPTPVAFVIHGGGWKGGSKERLDRFADTNALLEAGISVVAINYRYVTSTEEPPVKAPLHDAARALQFVRSKAKAWNLDKKRIGAAGGSAGACSSLWLAFHDDL
;
A
#
# COMPACT_ATOMS: atom_id res chain seq x y z
N MET A 1 -10.37 66.66 19.50
CA MET A 1 -10.73 65.55 18.62
C MET A 1 -9.47 64.70 18.42
N LYS A 2 -9.44 63.47 18.99
CA LYS A 2 -8.31 62.54 18.85
C LYS A 2 -8.64 61.55 17.71
N PRO A 3 -7.75 61.28 16.75
CA PRO A 3 -8.01 60.28 15.73
C PRO A 3 -7.85 58.89 16.31
N ALA A 4 -8.84 58.01 16.08
CA ALA A 4 -8.78 56.59 16.40
C ALA A 4 -7.92 55.87 15.35
N ILE A 5 -6.85 55.26 15.78
CA ILE A 5 -6.02 54.38 14.94
C ILE A 5 -6.69 53.01 14.90
N LEU A 6 -7.21 52.65 13.73
CA LEU A 6 -7.79 51.36 13.45
C LEU A 6 -6.65 50.36 13.11
N LEU A 7 -6.34 49.49 14.07
CA LEU A 7 -5.31 48.43 13.89
C LEU A 7 -5.94 47.26 13.17
N PHE A 8 -5.64 47.06 11.88
CA PHE A 8 -5.97 45.91 11.11
C PHE A 8 -5.02 44.77 11.48
N ILE A 9 -5.48 43.82 12.29
CA ILE A 9 -4.74 42.55 12.53
C ILE A 9 -5.04 41.64 11.35
N LEU A 10 -4.08 41.52 10.41
CA LEU A 10 -4.09 40.51 9.35
C LEU A 10 -3.72 39.17 10.00
N LEU A 11 -4.71 38.33 10.25
CA LEU A 11 -4.51 36.91 10.62
C LEU A 11 -4.04 36.16 9.38
N PHE A 12 -2.73 35.95 9.25
CA PHE A 12 -2.18 34.96 8.33
C PHE A 12 -2.50 33.57 8.86
N PHE A 13 -3.52 32.94 8.30
CA PHE A 13 -3.69 31.51 8.38
C PHE A 13 -2.56 30.87 7.56
N THR A 14 -1.47 30.49 8.20
CA THR A 14 -0.52 29.58 7.61
C THR A 14 -1.14 28.19 7.64
N GLU A 15 -1.73 27.77 6.51
CA GLU A 15 -2.00 26.35 6.29
C GLU A 15 -0.66 25.62 6.39
N GLN A 16 -0.46 24.92 7.49
CA GLN A 16 0.60 23.93 7.65
C GLN A 16 0.24 22.75 6.73
N VAL A 17 0.61 22.88 5.46
CA VAL A 17 0.69 21.73 4.57
C VAL A 17 1.74 20.82 5.19
N HIS A 18 1.29 19.79 5.89
CA HIS A 18 2.15 18.70 6.30
C HIS A 18 2.64 18.03 5.01
N ALA A 19 3.78 18.50 4.52
CA ALA A 19 4.49 17.81 3.45
C ALA A 19 4.82 16.42 3.96
N GLN A 20 4.02 15.45 3.57
CA GLN A 20 4.27 14.05 3.78
C GLN A 20 5.64 13.78 3.16
N LYS A 21 6.62 13.44 4.01
CA LYS A 21 7.99 13.11 3.58
C LYS A 21 7.83 12.04 2.51
N LYS A 22 8.03 12.39 1.23
CA LYS A 22 7.99 11.43 0.12
C LYS A 22 8.88 10.28 0.54
N SER A 23 8.31 9.09 0.70
CA SER A 23 9.08 7.86 0.83
C SER A 23 10.06 7.85 -0.33
N GLY A 24 11.33 7.52 -0.10
CA GLY A 24 12.26 7.33 -1.19
C GLY A 24 11.64 6.35 -2.18
N GLY A 25 11.78 6.60 -3.50
CA GLY A 25 11.20 5.74 -4.53
C GLY A 25 11.69 4.29 -4.40
N TYR A 26 11.21 3.42 -5.28
CA TYR A 26 11.71 2.06 -5.41
C TYR A 26 13.21 2.02 -5.68
N ASP A 27 13.85 0.92 -5.27
CA ASP A 27 15.23 0.63 -5.68
C ASP A 27 15.32 0.70 -7.22
N PRO A 28 16.41 1.26 -7.79
CA PRO A 28 16.58 1.38 -9.25
C PRO A 28 16.47 0.06 -10.03
N THR A 29 16.67 -1.08 -9.39
CA THR A 29 16.51 -2.41 -10.00
C THR A 29 15.05 -2.84 -10.14
N VAL A 30 14.13 -2.24 -9.39
CA VAL A 30 12.69 -2.52 -9.50
C VAL A 30 12.14 -1.79 -10.71
N PRO A 31 11.47 -2.47 -11.65
CA PRO A 31 10.90 -1.82 -12.82
C PRO A 31 9.77 -0.86 -12.39
N LYS A 32 9.45 0.10 -13.25
CA LYS A 32 8.33 1.01 -12.99
C LYS A 32 7.02 0.21 -12.92
N PRO A 33 6.12 0.52 -11.95
CA PRO A 33 4.80 -0.10 -11.91
C PRO A 33 4.02 0.16 -13.20
N THR A 34 3.23 -0.82 -13.63
CA THR A 34 2.25 -0.64 -14.71
C THR A 34 1.19 0.39 -14.31
N ILE A 35 0.76 0.35 -13.05
CA ILE A 35 -0.14 1.34 -12.46
C ILE A 35 0.35 1.62 -11.03
N SER A 36 0.52 2.89 -10.68
CA SER A 36 1.00 3.33 -9.37
C SER A 36 -0.07 4.10 -8.59
N GLU A 37 0.10 4.14 -7.28
CA GLU A 37 -0.72 4.93 -6.34
C GLU A 37 -2.23 4.66 -6.44
N ILE A 38 -2.61 3.40 -6.65
CA ILE A 38 -4.01 3.00 -6.79
C ILE A 38 -4.63 2.96 -5.39
N ALA A 39 -5.62 3.81 -5.15
CA ALA A 39 -6.37 3.81 -3.90
C ALA A 39 -7.28 2.57 -3.82
N TYR A 40 -7.13 1.77 -2.75
CA TYR A 40 -8.01 0.65 -2.42
C TYR A 40 -8.91 0.93 -1.20
N GLY A 41 -8.79 2.11 -0.61
CA GLY A 41 -9.58 2.58 0.53
C GLY A 41 -9.55 4.10 0.65
N LYS A 42 -10.12 4.62 1.74
CA LYS A 42 -10.29 6.08 1.95
C LYS A 42 -9.10 6.76 2.66
N HIS A 43 -8.24 5.98 3.31
CA HIS A 43 -7.09 6.52 4.03
C HIS A 43 -5.92 6.73 3.07
N ASP A 44 -5.10 7.78 3.27
CA ASP A 44 -3.96 8.11 2.41
C ASP A 44 -2.97 6.96 2.23
N ARG A 45 -2.84 6.09 3.24
CA ARG A 45 -2.02 4.88 3.14
C ARG A 45 -2.74 3.67 2.52
N ASN A 46 -4.00 3.78 2.15
CA ASN A 46 -4.71 2.71 1.44
C ASN A 46 -4.41 2.78 -0.06
N VAL A 47 -3.15 2.68 -0.42
CA VAL A 47 -2.66 2.71 -1.81
C VAL A 47 -1.81 1.48 -2.11
N LEU A 48 -1.80 1.08 -3.37
CA LEU A 48 -0.98 -0.01 -3.88
C LEU A 48 -0.40 0.33 -5.24
N ASP A 49 0.68 -0.37 -5.60
CA ASP A 49 1.25 -0.35 -6.94
C ASP A 49 1.14 -1.75 -7.56
N PHE A 50 0.98 -1.78 -8.88
CA PHE A 50 0.74 -2.99 -9.65
C PHE A 50 1.70 -3.10 -10.82
N TRP A 51 2.33 -4.24 -10.96
CA TRP A 51 3.16 -4.66 -12.08
C TRP A 51 2.47 -5.82 -12.78
N LYS A 52 2.10 -5.61 -14.02
CA LYS A 52 1.44 -6.63 -14.85
C LYS A 52 2.49 -7.49 -15.56
N ALA A 53 2.44 -8.79 -15.39
CA ALA A 53 3.20 -9.71 -16.23
C ALA A 53 2.54 -9.84 -17.62
N GLU A 54 3.36 -9.97 -18.63
CA GLU A 54 2.90 -10.22 -20.02
C GLU A 54 2.39 -11.65 -20.12
N SER A 55 1.12 -11.81 -20.55
CA SER A 55 0.50 -13.12 -20.73
C SER A 55 -0.85 -13.01 -21.46
N ASP A 56 -1.12 -13.99 -22.33
CA ASP A 56 -2.42 -14.14 -23.01
C ASP A 56 -3.50 -14.77 -22.10
N SER A 57 -3.09 -15.33 -20.96
CA SER A 57 -3.98 -15.93 -19.96
C SER A 57 -3.87 -15.23 -18.61
N PRO A 58 -4.89 -15.35 -17.72
CA PRO A 58 -4.85 -14.74 -16.40
C PRO A 58 -3.64 -15.20 -15.57
N THR A 59 -2.84 -14.22 -15.09
CA THR A 59 -1.60 -14.46 -14.37
C THR A 59 -1.82 -14.69 -12.88
N PRO A 60 -1.00 -15.53 -12.21
CA PRO A 60 -0.92 -15.52 -10.75
C PRO A 60 -0.40 -14.18 -10.22
N VAL A 61 -0.58 -13.94 -8.93
CA VAL A 61 -0.19 -12.69 -8.28
C VAL A 61 0.70 -12.94 -7.09
N ALA A 62 1.84 -12.27 -7.02
CA ALA A 62 2.62 -12.07 -5.81
C ALA A 62 2.12 -10.81 -5.10
N PHE A 63 1.43 -10.98 -3.97
CA PHE A 63 0.86 -9.89 -3.17
C PHE A 63 1.81 -9.58 -2.01
N VAL A 64 2.55 -8.47 -2.10
CA VAL A 64 3.67 -8.16 -1.20
C VAL A 64 3.28 -7.12 -0.17
N ILE A 65 3.53 -7.45 1.10
CA ILE A 65 3.21 -6.63 2.28
C ILE A 65 4.52 -6.25 2.98
N HIS A 66 4.82 -4.98 3.09
CA HIS A 66 6.06 -4.52 3.74
C HIS A 66 6.06 -4.78 5.25
N GLY A 67 7.26 -4.94 5.81
CA GLY A 67 7.49 -4.99 7.25
C GLY A 67 7.59 -3.61 7.88
N GLY A 68 7.99 -3.55 9.15
CA GLY A 68 8.18 -2.32 9.91
C GLY A 68 7.34 -2.27 11.20
N GLY A 69 7.00 -3.43 11.77
CA GLY A 69 6.28 -3.55 13.05
C GLY A 69 4.88 -2.91 13.02
N TRP A 70 4.28 -2.77 11.84
CA TRP A 70 3.04 -2.01 11.58
C TRP A 70 3.10 -0.54 12.03
N LYS A 71 4.30 -0.02 12.33
CA LYS A 71 4.55 1.37 12.78
C LYS A 71 5.35 2.19 11.77
N GLY A 72 5.85 1.55 10.73
CA GLY A 72 6.68 2.19 9.71
C GLY A 72 6.82 1.32 8.46
N GLY A 73 7.54 1.82 7.46
CA GLY A 73 7.75 1.14 6.19
C GLY A 73 6.79 1.57 5.12
N SER A 74 7.02 1.08 3.92
CA SER A 74 6.18 1.39 2.76
C SER A 74 6.38 0.37 1.65
N LYS A 75 5.49 0.38 0.65
CA LYS A 75 5.48 -0.50 -0.52
C LYS A 75 6.77 -0.41 -1.36
N GLU A 76 7.47 0.71 -1.28
CA GLU A 76 8.75 0.94 -1.97
C GLU A 76 9.90 0.05 -1.45
N ARG A 77 9.68 -0.69 -0.34
CA ARG A 77 10.61 -1.72 0.14
C ARG A 77 10.40 -3.10 -0.50
N LEU A 78 9.71 -3.15 -1.62
CA LEU A 78 9.38 -4.38 -2.35
C LEU A 78 10.61 -5.24 -2.65
N ASP A 79 11.70 -4.62 -3.08
CA ASP A 79 13.00 -5.25 -3.37
C ASP A 79 13.55 -6.13 -2.24
N ARG A 80 13.17 -5.86 -1.00
CA ARG A 80 13.60 -6.63 0.18
C ARG A 80 12.89 -7.97 0.35
N PHE A 81 11.78 -8.15 -0.37
CA PHE A 81 10.89 -9.30 -0.17
C PHE A 81 10.57 -10.05 -1.45
N ALA A 82 10.83 -9.46 -2.61
CA ALA A 82 10.54 -10.05 -3.89
C ALA A 82 11.47 -9.50 -4.99
N ASP A 83 11.98 -10.37 -5.83
CA ASP A 83 12.60 -9.99 -7.09
C ASP A 83 11.48 -9.79 -8.13
N THR A 84 11.14 -8.52 -8.36
CA THR A 84 10.04 -8.14 -9.26
C THR A 84 10.31 -8.54 -10.69
N ASN A 85 11.58 -8.43 -11.17
CA ASN A 85 11.91 -8.80 -12.54
C ASN A 85 11.74 -10.32 -12.75
N ALA A 86 12.31 -11.12 -11.85
CA ALA A 86 12.19 -12.57 -11.93
C ALA A 86 10.73 -13.04 -11.88
N LEU A 87 9.89 -12.41 -11.05
CA LEU A 87 8.45 -12.73 -10.98
C LEU A 87 7.74 -12.40 -12.29
N LEU A 88 7.98 -11.23 -12.87
CA LEU A 88 7.38 -10.82 -14.14
C LEU A 88 7.81 -11.73 -15.30
N GLU A 89 9.11 -12.09 -15.37
CA GLU A 89 9.66 -13.04 -16.34
C GLU A 89 9.01 -14.43 -16.19
N ALA A 90 8.69 -14.84 -14.97
CA ALA A 90 7.96 -16.07 -14.70
C ALA A 90 6.43 -15.99 -14.98
N GLY A 91 5.94 -14.87 -15.53
CA GLY A 91 4.52 -14.65 -15.80
C GLY A 91 3.68 -14.41 -14.56
N ILE A 92 4.28 -13.93 -13.47
CA ILE A 92 3.62 -13.63 -12.19
C ILE A 92 3.49 -12.12 -12.05
N SER A 93 2.28 -11.60 -12.01
CA SER A 93 2.03 -10.18 -11.71
C SER A 93 2.33 -9.87 -10.25
N VAL A 94 2.73 -8.63 -9.96
CA VAL A 94 3.12 -8.22 -8.61
C VAL A 94 2.24 -7.08 -8.13
N VAL A 95 1.88 -7.12 -6.85
CA VAL A 95 1.20 -6.03 -6.13
C VAL A 95 1.99 -5.73 -4.87
N ALA A 96 2.30 -4.47 -4.61
CA ALA A 96 2.87 -4.00 -3.35
C ALA A 96 1.93 -2.99 -2.70
N ILE A 97 1.63 -3.17 -1.41
CA ILE A 97 0.65 -2.36 -0.71
C ILE A 97 1.28 -1.52 0.40
N ASN A 98 0.72 -0.33 0.63
CA ASN A 98 0.78 0.36 1.91
C ASN A 98 -0.47 0.01 2.72
N TYR A 99 -0.38 0.15 4.05
CA TYR A 99 -1.48 -0.06 4.99
C TYR A 99 -1.37 0.98 6.11
N ARG A 100 -2.47 1.25 6.84
CA ARG A 100 -2.47 2.11 8.02
C ARG A 100 -1.55 1.54 9.10
N TYR A 101 -0.84 2.41 9.78
CA TYR A 101 -0.07 2.00 10.94
C TYR A 101 -0.96 1.77 12.16
N VAL A 102 -0.44 0.99 13.10
CA VAL A 102 -1.11 0.80 14.40
C VAL A 102 -1.24 2.14 15.12
N THR A 103 -2.35 2.30 15.82
CA THR A 103 -2.61 3.43 16.72
C THR A 103 -2.78 2.91 18.14
N SER A 104 -2.58 3.76 19.14
CA SER A 104 -2.80 3.42 20.54
C SER A 104 -4.30 3.32 20.93
N THR A 105 -5.19 3.64 20.00
CA THR A 105 -6.64 3.72 20.26
C THR A 105 -7.43 2.51 19.76
N GLU A 106 -6.78 1.61 19.01
CA GLU A 106 -7.43 0.38 18.51
C GLU A 106 -7.11 -0.84 19.37
N GLU A 107 -8.12 -1.68 19.61
CA GLU A 107 -7.97 -2.99 20.25
C GLU A 107 -8.51 -4.12 19.34
N PRO A 108 -7.68 -5.09 18.96
CA PRO A 108 -6.21 -5.10 19.14
C PRO A 108 -5.53 -4.05 18.25
N PRO A 109 -4.37 -3.52 18.64
CA PRO A 109 -3.68 -2.44 17.90
C PRO A 109 -3.37 -2.75 16.44
N VAL A 110 -3.23 -4.03 16.10
CA VAL A 110 -2.93 -4.50 14.73
C VAL A 110 -4.17 -4.62 13.82
N LYS A 111 -5.35 -4.29 14.31
CA LYS A 111 -6.62 -4.44 13.57
C LYS A 111 -6.61 -3.65 12.26
N ALA A 112 -6.24 -2.36 12.31
CA ALA A 112 -6.24 -1.51 11.12
C ALA A 112 -5.31 -2.03 10.00
N PRO A 113 -4.02 -2.34 10.25
CA PRO A 113 -3.15 -2.86 9.20
C PRO A 113 -3.58 -4.22 8.63
N LEU A 114 -4.10 -5.12 9.45
CA LEU A 114 -4.57 -6.43 9.00
C LEU A 114 -5.84 -6.30 8.13
N HIS A 115 -6.80 -5.50 8.56
CA HIS A 115 -8.01 -5.25 7.78
C HIS A 115 -7.72 -4.47 6.48
N ASP A 116 -6.71 -3.61 6.47
CA ASP A 116 -6.29 -2.93 5.24
C ASP A 116 -5.64 -3.92 4.26
N ALA A 117 -4.82 -4.86 4.74
CA ALA A 117 -4.27 -5.92 3.90
C ALA A 117 -5.38 -6.79 3.30
N ALA A 118 -6.40 -7.18 4.08
CA ALA A 118 -7.57 -7.91 3.60
C ALA A 118 -8.35 -7.10 2.54
N ARG A 119 -8.61 -5.83 2.81
CA ARG A 119 -9.27 -4.92 1.86
C ARG A 119 -8.50 -4.80 0.56
N ALA A 120 -7.18 -4.65 0.62
CA ALA A 120 -6.32 -4.58 -0.57
C ALA A 120 -6.39 -5.88 -1.37
N LEU A 121 -6.37 -7.04 -0.72
CA LEU A 121 -6.51 -8.34 -1.37
C LEU A 121 -7.86 -8.46 -2.09
N GLN A 122 -8.97 -8.08 -1.44
CA GLN A 122 -10.29 -8.09 -2.07
C GLN A 122 -10.39 -7.09 -3.22
N PHE A 123 -9.76 -5.92 -3.09
CA PHE A 123 -9.66 -4.96 -4.18
C PHE A 123 -8.94 -5.56 -5.39
N VAL A 124 -7.78 -6.21 -5.21
CA VAL A 124 -7.05 -6.89 -6.28
C VAL A 124 -7.91 -7.98 -6.93
N ARG A 125 -8.60 -8.81 -6.13
CA ARG A 125 -9.55 -9.83 -6.64
C ARG A 125 -10.67 -9.21 -7.47
N SER A 126 -11.18 -8.03 -7.09
CA SER A 126 -12.21 -7.31 -7.84
C SER A 126 -11.72 -6.81 -9.20
N LYS A 127 -10.41 -6.56 -9.33
CA LYS A 127 -9.76 -6.12 -10.58
C LYS A 127 -9.31 -7.26 -11.48
N ALA A 128 -9.47 -8.51 -11.08
CA ALA A 128 -8.90 -9.68 -11.75
C ALA A 128 -9.19 -9.70 -13.27
N LYS A 129 -10.43 -9.45 -13.68
CA LYS A 129 -10.79 -9.40 -15.11
C LYS A 129 -10.07 -8.25 -15.84
N ALA A 130 -10.08 -7.04 -15.27
CA ALA A 130 -9.51 -5.85 -15.91
C ALA A 130 -7.98 -5.91 -15.99
N TRP A 131 -7.33 -6.57 -15.03
CA TRP A 131 -5.88 -6.67 -14.93
C TRP A 131 -5.31 -7.98 -15.46
N ASN A 132 -6.16 -8.86 -16.00
CA ASN A 132 -5.80 -10.19 -16.48
C ASN A 132 -5.15 -11.06 -15.39
N LEU A 133 -5.77 -11.13 -14.20
CA LEU A 133 -5.28 -11.89 -13.06
C LEU A 133 -6.13 -13.12 -12.79
N ASP A 134 -5.50 -14.19 -12.31
CA ASP A 134 -6.21 -15.33 -11.73
C ASP A 134 -6.41 -15.11 -10.22
N LYS A 135 -7.63 -14.71 -9.84
CA LYS A 135 -7.98 -14.44 -8.44
C LYS A 135 -7.87 -15.65 -7.50
N LYS A 136 -7.69 -16.87 -8.04
CA LYS A 136 -7.50 -18.10 -7.27
C LYS A 136 -6.02 -18.41 -7.04
N ARG A 137 -5.12 -17.75 -7.76
CA ARG A 137 -3.67 -17.94 -7.67
C ARG A 137 -2.99 -16.68 -7.15
N ILE A 138 -3.32 -16.26 -5.93
CA ILE A 138 -2.70 -15.13 -5.25
C ILE A 138 -1.90 -15.65 -4.06
N GLY A 139 -0.58 -15.48 -4.10
CA GLY A 139 0.32 -15.77 -2.99
C GLY A 139 0.69 -14.48 -2.25
N ALA A 140 0.47 -14.43 -0.93
CA ALA A 140 0.91 -13.32 -0.11
C ALA A 140 2.34 -13.54 0.43
N ALA A 141 3.16 -12.50 0.41
CA ALA A 141 4.54 -12.51 0.87
C ALA A 141 4.88 -11.23 1.63
N GLY A 142 5.94 -11.27 2.44
CA GLY A 142 6.44 -10.12 3.16
C GLY A 142 7.43 -10.50 4.24
N GLY A 143 8.01 -9.52 4.93
CA GLY A 143 8.92 -9.74 6.03
C GLY A 143 8.39 -9.19 7.36
N SER A 144 8.72 -9.84 8.50
CA SER A 144 8.33 -9.37 9.84
C SER A 144 6.81 -9.13 9.94
N ALA A 145 6.37 -7.91 10.23
CA ALA A 145 4.95 -7.54 10.26
C ALA A 145 4.20 -7.91 8.96
N GLY A 146 4.86 -7.78 7.80
CA GLY A 146 4.29 -8.20 6.52
C GLY A 146 4.10 -9.71 6.41
N ALA A 147 5.05 -10.51 6.93
CA ALA A 147 4.91 -11.96 7.01
C ALA A 147 3.76 -12.37 7.93
N CYS A 148 3.64 -11.74 9.11
CA CYS A 148 2.51 -11.96 10.01
C CYS A 148 1.18 -11.61 9.33
N SER A 149 1.12 -10.50 8.61
CA SER A 149 -0.09 -10.11 7.86
C SER A 149 -0.41 -11.12 6.75
N SER A 150 0.60 -11.65 6.05
CA SER A 150 0.40 -12.67 5.02
C SER A 150 -0.16 -13.98 5.61
N LEU A 151 0.38 -14.43 6.74
CA LEU A 151 -0.13 -15.61 7.45
C LEU A 151 -1.55 -15.37 7.95
N TRP A 152 -1.83 -14.18 8.52
CA TRP A 152 -3.17 -13.83 8.98
C TRP A 152 -4.19 -13.91 7.84
N LEU A 153 -3.86 -13.38 6.64
CA LEU A 153 -4.72 -13.50 5.45
C LEU A 153 -4.94 -14.95 5.03
N ALA A 154 -3.93 -15.81 5.16
CA ALA A 154 -4.01 -17.21 4.74
C ALA A 154 -4.88 -18.07 5.67
N PHE A 155 -4.99 -17.70 6.96
CA PHE A 155 -5.76 -18.45 7.96
C PHE A 155 -7.15 -17.87 8.25
N HIS A 156 -7.55 -16.81 7.54
CA HIS A 156 -8.90 -16.24 7.63
C HIS A 156 -9.62 -16.51 6.31
N ASP A 157 -10.48 -17.51 6.30
CA ASP A 157 -11.25 -17.99 5.14
C ASP A 157 -12.57 -17.22 4.92
N ASP A 158 -12.89 -16.32 5.85
CA ASP A 158 -14.02 -15.38 5.79
C ASP A 158 -13.72 -14.06 5.03
N LEU A 159 -12.51 -13.95 4.42
CA LEU A 159 -12.05 -12.75 3.69
C LEU A 159 -12.39 -12.78 2.20
#